data_3682281fd41caaa1236ffa2fb484db37
#
_entry.id   3682281fd41caaa1236ffa2fb484db37
#
_cell.length_a   1.000
_cell.length_b   1.000
_cell.length_c   1.000
_cell.angle_alpha   90.00
_cell.angle_beta   90.00
_cell.angle_gamma   90.00
#
_symmetry.space_group_name_H-M   'P 1'
#
loop_
_entity.id
_entity.type
_entity.pdbx_description
1 polymer ?
#
loop_
_entity_poly.entity_id
_entity_poly.type
_entity_poly.pdbx_seq_one_letter_code
_entity_poly.pdbx_strand_id
1 'polypeptide(L)'
;MCRFLPGVIAAIMLVPCSADESVSVELRYRSYRNWSIQLPQEQWFPVNDAIKVPHANGTGFPVQYHGNDLKFDTDGDGETDRTIKPLVDAKTNVSTTRVVLSGKTPAGKPFRYAVRIRNDANGWEWAPGGALAGTISTPAGPIPLRIIDQNGNGRFNDVGSDAMIVGTGDHAMLLSKTIFAGDHLQTVDYADNGTAVTLTGYDGPTARIDMSTSFNSKAVLLSSVIVSEDRQHSFDVGAIDGSVKVPAGTYTIVGGQLGLGNHRVQISAGRMAPLELTAARATQFNWGGPVESEFQFTRLGGKVQFSPDHIWYYGKAGEQYTGWHPVGKSPEFKVLDANTGVVLEVAILPGSC
;
A
#
# COMPACT_ATOMS: atom_id res chain seq x y z
N MET A 1 59.81 -23.37 -44.53
CA MET A 1 58.44 -23.25 -45.09
C MET A 1 57.44 -23.12 -43.89
N CYS A 2 57.19 -21.89 -43.43
CA CYS A 2 56.21 -21.63 -42.42
C CYS A 2 54.93 -21.14 -43.13
N ARG A 3 53.82 -21.87 -42.97
CA ARG A 3 52.47 -21.47 -43.42
C ARG A 3 51.78 -20.67 -42.32
N PHE A 4 51.53 -19.39 -42.54
CA PHE A 4 50.62 -18.60 -41.73
C PHE A 4 49.15 -18.93 -42.11
N LEU A 5 48.34 -19.29 -41.13
CA LEU A 5 46.90 -19.32 -41.23
C LEU A 5 46.34 -17.95 -40.88
N PRO A 6 45.41 -17.37 -41.65
CA PRO A 6 44.75 -16.13 -41.27
C PRO A 6 43.67 -16.42 -40.22
N GLY A 7 43.79 -15.76 -39.05
CA GLY A 7 42.79 -15.73 -38.03
C GLY A 7 41.55 -14.98 -38.49
N VAL A 8 40.40 -15.63 -38.44
CA VAL A 8 39.08 -14.99 -38.64
C VAL A 8 38.73 -14.22 -37.36
N ILE A 9 38.80 -12.90 -37.44
CA ILE A 9 38.24 -12.03 -36.39
C ILE A 9 36.71 -12.00 -36.59
N ALA A 10 35.98 -12.72 -35.74
CA ALA A 10 34.54 -12.58 -35.64
C ALA A 10 34.20 -11.23 -34.99
N ALA A 11 33.74 -10.27 -35.78
CA ALA A 11 33.19 -9.04 -35.28
C ALA A 11 31.87 -9.37 -34.57
N ILE A 12 31.88 -9.29 -33.25
CA ILE A 12 30.63 -9.31 -32.46
C ILE A 12 29.91 -7.98 -32.76
N MET A 13 28.92 -8.01 -33.62
CA MET A 13 27.99 -6.92 -33.78
C MET A 13 27.17 -6.86 -32.47
N LEU A 14 27.49 -5.90 -31.62
CA LEU A 14 26.55 -5.44 -30.58
C LEU A 14 25.40 -4.81 -31.33
N VAL A 15 24.28 -5.56 -31.41
CA VAL A 15 23.01 -4.99 -31.84
C VAL A 15 22.63 -3.99 -30.74
N PRO A 16 22.49 -2.70 -31.03
CA PRO A 16 21.98 -1.76 -30.05
C PRO A 16 20.57 -2.21 -29.74
N CYS A 17 20.28 -2.49 -28.47
CA CYS A 17 18.94 -2.70 -27.98
C CYS A 17 18.18 -1.39 -28.25
N SER A 18 17.29 -1.39 -29.24
CA SER A 18 16.50 -0.23 -29.58
C SER A 18 15.56 0.06 -28.40
N ALA A 19 15.56 1.31 -27.94
CA ALA A 19 14.74 1.82 -26.83
C ALA A 19 13.22 1.85 -27.13
N ASP A 20 12.75 1.20 -28.16
CA ASP A 20 11.42 1.34 -28.74
C ASP A 20 10.54 0.06 -28.68
N GLU A 21 10.96 -0.97 -27.96
CA GLU A 21 10.18 -2.19 -27.87
C GLU A 21 9.18 -2.10 -26.73
N SER A 22 7.91 -1.84 -27.06
CA SER A 22 6.81 -1.85 -26.08
C SER A 22 6.45 -3.29 -25.70
N VAL A 23 6.23 -3.51 -24.39
CA VAL A 23 5.79 -4.81 -23.86
C VAL A 23 4.34 -4.70 -23.40
N SER A 24 3.45 -5.50 -24.00
CA SER A 24 2.04 -5.58 -23.58
C SER A 24 1.83 -6.75 -22.62
N VAL A 25 1.11 -6.50 -21.53
CA VAL A 25 0.79 -7.50 -20.50
C VAL A 25 -0.72 -7.58 -20.32
N GLU A 26 -1.28 -8.75 -20.60
CA GLU A 26 -2.68 -9.04 -20.26
C GLU A 26 -2.83 -9.33 -18.77
N LEU A 27 -3.85 -8.77 -18.16
CA LEU A 27 -4.20 -8.95 -16.76
C LEU A 27 -5.52 -9.72 -16.64
N ARG A 28 -5.56 -10.66 -15.70
CA ARG A 28 -6.76 -11.48 -15.42
C ARG A 28 -7.12 -11.35 -13.95
N TYR A 29 -8.42 -11.22 -13.68
CA TYR A 29 -8.90 -11.09 -12.32
C TYR A 29 -8.65 -12.36 -11.50
N ARG A 30 -8.10 -12.16 -10.31
CA ARG A 30 -7.87 -13.20 -9.29
C ARG A 30 -8.45 -12.75 -7.96
N SER A 31 -9.24 -13.62 -7.35
CA SER A 31 -9.75 -13.40 -6.00
C SER A 31 -8.88 -14.14 -4.99
N TYR A 32 -8.52 -13.49 -3.88
CA TYR A 32 -7.68 -14.07 -2.84
C TYR A 32 -8.53 -14.71 -1.74
N ARG A 33 -8.23 -15.95 -1.38
CA ARG A 33 -8.88 -16.64 -0.26
C ARG A 33 -8.40 -16.08 1.08
N ASN A 34 -7.09 -15.88 1.17
CA ASN A 34 -6.44 -15.25 2.31
C ASN A 34 -5.83 -13.94 1.81
N TRP A 35 -6.14 -12.86 2.48
CA TRP A 35 -5.63 -11.55 2.13
C TRP A 35 -4.44 -11.21 3.02
N SER A 36 -3.26 -11.06 2.41
CA SER A 36 -2.02 -10.63 3.08
C SER A 36 -1.49 -9.31 2.53
N ILE A 37 -2.13 -8.75 1.52
CA ILE A 37 -1.67 -7.54 0.86
C ILE A 37 -1.82 -6.34 1.80
N GLN A 38 -0.72 -5.60 1.97
CA GLN A 38 -0.67 -4.34 2.69
C GLN A 38 -0.85 -3.20 1.69
N LEU A 39 -1.96 -2.50 1.78
CA LEU A 39 -2.27 -1.37 0.90
C LEU A 39 -1.77 -0.07 1.54
N PRO A 40 -1.19 0.86 0.77
CA PRO A 40 -0.61 2.09 1.32
C PRO A 40 -1.66 3.05 1.92
N GLN A 41 -2.88 2.98 1.44
CA GLN A 41 -4.00 3.80 1.89
C GLN A 41 -5.28 2.96 1.93
N GLU A 42 -5.23 1.82 2.61
CA GLU A 42 -6.38 0.91 2.68
C GLU A 42 -7.62 1.63 3.19
N GLN A 43 -8.72 1.47 2.45
CA GLN A 43 -10.03 1.99 2.80
C GLN A 43 -11.03 0.87 3.02
N TRP A 44 -11.85 1.05 4.05
CA TRP A 44 -13.02 0.23 4.31
C TRP A 44 -14.26 1.09 4.10
N PHE A 45 -15.19 0.60 3.33
CA PHE A 45 -16.40 1.31 2.94
C PHE A 45 -17.58 0.78 3.74
N PRO A 46 -18.47 1.61 4.25
CA PRO A 46 -19.67 1.13 4.93
C PRO A 46 -20.52 0.29 3.99
N VAL A 47 -21.03 -0.81 4.48
CA VAL A 47 -22.05 -1.60 3.77
C VAL A 47 -23.39 -0.90 3.98
N ASN A 48 -23.90 -0.34 2.89
CA ASN A 48 -25.25 0.25 2.86
C ASN A 48 -26.25 -0.75 2.26
N ASP A 49 -27.04 -0.31 1.29
CA ASP A 49 -28.03 -1.09 0.54
C ASP A 49 -27.44 -1.96 -0.58
N ALA A 50 -26.24 -1.66 -1.03
CA ALA A 50 -25.56 -2.39 -2.09
C ALA A 50 -24.04 -2.17 -2.07
N ILE A 51 -23.29 -3.15 -2.61
CA ILE A 51 -21.88 -2.97 -3.02
C ILE A 51 -21.90 -2.37 -4.44
N LYS A 52 -21.48 -1.11 -4.57
CA LYS A 52 -21.58 -0.33 -5.82
C LYS A 52 -20.42 -0.57 -6.76
N VAL A 53 -20.23 -1.80 -7.18
CA VAL A 53 -19.30 -2.14 -8.29
C VAL A 53 -20.09 -2.11 -9.60
N PRO A 54 -19.53 -1.59 -10.71
CA PRO A 54 -20.24 -1.51 -11.98
C PRO A 54 -20.86 -2.83 -12.40
N HIS A 55 -22.18 -2.83 -12.59
CA HIS A 55 -22.96 -3.99 -12.99
C HIS A 55 -23.99 -3.60 -14.06
N ALA A 56 -24.40 -4.57 -14.89
CA ALA A 56 -25.35 -4.35 -15.98
C ALA A 56 -26.71 -3.80 -15.52
N ASN A 57 -27.12 -4.09 -14.28
CA ASN A 57 -28.34 -3.58 -13.69
C ASN A 57 -28.26 -2.10 -13.27
N GLY A 58 -27.07 -1.49 -13.27
CA GLY A 58 -26.84 -0.11 -12.86
C GLY A 58 -26.88 0.14 -11.34
N THR A 59 -27.27 -0.84 -10.52
CA THR A 59 -27.44 -0.68 -9.08
C THR A 59 -26.33 -1.31 -8.23
N GLY A 60 -25.52 -2.19 -8.83
CA GLY A 60 -24.52 -3.01 -8.14
C GLY A 60 -25.14 -4.28 -7.54
N PHE A 61 -24.60 -4.73 -6.42
CA PHE A 61 -24.96 -5.97 -5.74
C PHE A 61 -25.74 -5.66 -4.47
N PRO A 62 -27.06 -5.96 -4.39
CA PRO A 62 -27.89 -5.67 -3.25
C PRO A 62 -27.41 -6.38 -1.98
N VAL A 63 -27.54 -5.66 -0.86
CA VAL A 63 -27.27 -6.17 0.48
C VAL A 63 -28.45 -5.81 1.38
N GLN A 64 -28.94 -6.77 2.13
CA GLN A 64 -30.05 -6.59 3.04
C GLN A 64 -29.63 -6.96 4.47
N TYR A 65 -30.10 -6.18 5.42
CA TYR A 65 -29.95 -6.49 6.85
C TYR A 65 -31.12 -7.36 7.32
N HIS A 66 -30.83 -8.43 8.02
CA HIS A 66 -31.81 -9.26 8.69
C HIS A 66 -31.42 -9.48 10.16
N GLY A 67 -31.91 -8.64 11.04
CA GLY A 67 -31.37 -8.52 12.39
C GLY A 67 -29.89 -8.03 12.30
N ASN A 68 -28.97 -8.83 12.85
CA ASN A 68 -27.53 -8.56 12.79
C ASN A 68 -26.83 -9.23 11.58
N ASP A 69 -27.57 -10.02 10.80
CA ASP A 69 -26.99 -10.74 9.66
C ASP A 69 -27.03 -9.88 8.40
N LEU A 70 -26.03 -10.07 7.50
CA LEU A 70 -26.03 -9.51 6.14
C LEU A 70 -26.44 -10.60 5.14
N LYS A 71 -27.39 -10.27 4.29
CA LYS A 71 -27.80 -11.09 3.14
C LYS A 71 -27.32 -10.45 1.86
N PHE A 72 -26.61 -11.21 1.05
CA PHE A 72 -26.07 -10.80 -0.23
C PHE A 72 -26.77 -11.48 -1.37
N ASP A 73 -27.19 -10.69 -2.35
CA ASP A 73 -27.38 -11.10 -3.73
C ASP A 73 -26.03 -11.01 -4.43
N THR A 74 -25.40 -12.15 -4.69
CA THR A 74 -24.00 -12.19 -5.16
C THR A 74 -23.88 -12.24 -6.68
N ASP A 75 -24.98 -12.38 -7.41
CA ASP A 75 -25.01 -12.39 -8.89
C ASP A 75 -25.95 -11.35 -9.50
N GLY A 76 -26.69 -10.61 -8.67
CA GLY A 76 -27.54 -9.51 -9.10
C GLY A 76 -28.88 -9.95 -9.70
N ASP A 77 -29.36 -11.15 -9.36
CA ASP A 77 -30.63 -11.69 -9.87
C ASP A 77 -31.86 -11.30 -9.02
N GLY A 78 -31.65 -10.67 -7.86
CA GLY A 78 -32.68 -10.23 -6.92
C GLY A 78 -32.94 -11.22 -5.79
N GLU A 79 -32.32 -12.38 -5.78
CA GLU A 79 -32.46 -13.39 -4.72
C GLU A 79 -31.22 -13.35 -3.76
N THR A 80 -31.40 -13.85 -2.55
CA THR A 80 -30.31 -13.92 -1.58
C THR A 80 -29.51 -15.21 -1.72
N ASP A 81 -28.26 -15.12 -2.14
CA ASP A 81 -27.35 -16.27 -2.27
C ASP A 81 -26.61 -16.60 -0.99
N ARG A 82 -26.31 -15.59 -0.19
CA ARG A 82 -25.42 -15.75 0.94
C ARG A 82 -25.81 -14.91 2.14
N THR A 83 -25.79 -15.56 3.31
CA THR A 83 -25.96 -14.88 4.60
C THR A 83 -24.65 -14.89 5.37
N ILE A 84 -24.21 -13.71 5.84
CA ILE A 84 -23.04 -13.52 6.69
C ILE A 84 -23.52 -13.13 8.08
N LYS A 85 -23.09 -13.88 9.08
CA LYS A 85 -23.36 -13.58 10.49
C LYS A 85 -22.27 -12.67 11.06
N PRO A 86 -22.61 -11.76 12.00
CA PRO A 86 -21.62 -10.94 12.67
C PRO A 86 -20.62 -11.81 13.42
N LEU A 87 -19.40 -11.31 13.55
CA LEU A 87 -18.39 -11.96 14.39
C LEU A 87 -18.80 -11.83 15.85
N VAL A 88 -18.76 -12.96 16.58
CA VAL A 88 -19.28 -13.04 17.95
C VAL A 88 -18.33 -12.40 18.98
N ASP A 89 -17.08 -12.16 18.63
CA ASP A 89 -16.07 -11.69 19.58
C ASP A 89 -15.39 -10.41 19.11
N ALA A 90 -15.78 -9.28 19.70
CA ALA A 90 -15.19 -7.97 19.47
C ALA A 90 -13.79 -7.81 20.10
N LYS A 91 -13.31 -8.79 20.88
CA LYS A 91 -12.02 -8.73 21.58
C LYS A 91 -10.89 -9.36 20.78
N THR A 92 -11.20 -10.23 19.86
CA THR A 92 -10.23 -10.90 18.99
C THR A 92 -10.29 -10.30 17.60
N ASN A 93 -9.11 -9.99 17.06
CA ASN A 93 -8.86 -9.58 15.70
C ASN A 93 -10.06 -9.78 14.77
N VAL A 94 -10.65 -8.70 14.31
CA VAL A 94 -11.77 -8.70 13.37
C VAL A 94 -11.47 -9.68 12.24
N SER A 95 -11.99 -10.91 12.33
CA SER A 95 -11.81 -11.85 11.25
C SER A 95 -12.66 -11.41 10.08
N THR A 96 -12.04 -11.14 8.97
CA THR A 96 -12.74 -10.76 7.75
C THR A 96 -13.31 -12.00 7.07
N THR A 97 -14.53 -11.91 6.59
CA THR A 97 -15.10 -12.89 5.67
C THR A 97 -14.98 -12.40 4.23
N ARG A 98 -15.01 -13.31 3.27
CA ARG A 98 -14.91 -12.98 1.86
C ARG A 98 -16.19 -13.36 1.14
N VAL A 99 -16.67 -12.44 0.28
CA VAL A 99 -17.75 -12.69 -0.68
C VAL A 99 -17.20 -12.51 -2.09
N VAL A 100 -17.64 -13.32 -3.03
CA VAL A 100 -17.34 -13.14 -4.45
C VAL A 100 -18.62 -12.76 -5.16
N LEU A 101 -18.62 -11.56 -5.68
CA LEU A 101 -19.67 -11.05 -6.53
C LEU A 101 -19.39 -11.50 -7.97
N SER A 102 -20.41 -11.88 -8.71
CA SER A 102 -20.32 -12.26 -10.11
C SER A 102 -21.48 -11.67 -10.88
N GLY A 103 -21.25 -11.22 -12.09
CA GLY A 103 -22.30 -10.58 -12.88
C GLY A 103 -21.83 -10.24 -14.27
N LYS A 104 -22.52 -9.30 -14.88
CA LYS A 104 -22.18 -8.78 -16.21
C LYS A 104 -21.88 -7.29 -16.11
N THR A 105 -20.85 -6.85 -16.83
CA THR A 105 -20.58 -5.42 -17.01
C THR A 105 -21.73 -4.76 -17.79
N PRO A 106 -21.84 -3.43 -17.81
CA PRO A 106 -22.80 -2.72 -18.69
C PRO A 106 -22.70 -3.13 -20.17
N ALA A 107 -21.52 -3.55 -20.62
CA ALA A 107 -21.30 -4.09 -21.98
C ALA A 107 -21.63 -5.59 -22.13
N GLY A 108 -22.26 -6.22 -21.12
CA GLY A 108 -22.68 -7.63 -21.14
C GLY A 108 -21.57 -8.66 -20.93
N LYS A 109 -20.34 -8.24 -20.65
CA LYS A 109 -19.22 -9.16 -20.40
C LYS A 109 -19.28 -9.70 -18.97
N PRO A 110 -19.10 -11.01 -18.76
CA PRO A 110 -19.07 -11.58 -17.41
C PRO A 110 -17.86 -11.05 -16.63
N PHE A 111 -18.05 -10.79 -15.33
CA PHE A 111 -16.97 -10.43 -14.43
C PHE A 111 -17.16 -11.06 -13.05
N ARG A 112 -16.10 -11.04 -12.28
CA ARG A 112 -16.08 -11.44 -10.86
C ARG A 112 -15.37 -10.36 -10.05
N TYR A 113 -15.88 -10.11 -8.85
CA TYR A 113 -15.29 -9.14 -7.93
C TYR A 113 -15.38 -9.67 -6.50
N ALA A 114 -14.24 -9.90 -5.87
CA ALA A 114 -14.21 -10.35 -4.49
C ALA A 114 -14.18 -9.15 -3.55
N VAL A 115 -14.95 -9.22 -2.49
CA VAL A 115 -14.96 -8.26 -1.39
C VAL A 115 -14.62 -8.95 -0.08
N ARG A 116 -13.89 -8.26 0.78
CA ARG A 116 -13.68 -8.61 2.18
C ARG A 116 -14.74 -7.88 2.99
N ILE A 117 -15.33 -8.56 3.93
CA ILE A 117 -16.40 -8.03 4.78
C ILE A 117 -15.96 -8.15 6.23
N ARG A 118 -16.10 -7.08 6.99
CA ARG A 118 -15.92 -7.09 8.45
C ARG A 118 -17.10 -6.43 9.16
N ASN A 119 -17.24 -6.75 10.43
CA ASN A 119 -18.12 -6.04 11.34
C ASN A 119 -17.32 -5.66 12.57
N ASP A 120 -17.26 -4.40 12.89
CA ASP A 120 -16.57 -3.87 14.06
C ASP A 120 -17.47 -2.85 14.80
N ALA A 121 -16.90 -2.02 15.67
CA ALA A 121 -17.64 -1.01 16.41
C ALA A 121 -18.32 0.06 15.51
N ASN A 122 -17.87 0.20 14.26
CA ASN A 122 -18.42 1.14 13.27
C ASN A 122 -19.55 0.49 12.44
N GLY A 123 -19.77 -0.81 12.62
CA GLY A 123 -20.76 -1.59 11.87
C GLY A 123 -20.15 -2.42 10.75
N TRP A 124 -20.95 -2.73 9.76
CA TRP A 124 -20.52 -3.54 8.62
C TRP A 124 -19.77 -2.70 7.59
N GLU A 125 -18.59 -3.18 7.22
CA GLU A 125 -17.74 -2.56 6.21
C GLU A 125 -17.23 -3.59 5.19
N TRP A 126 -16.90 -3.11 4.01
CA TRP A 126 -16.30 -3.92 2.96
C TRP A 126 -15.05 -3.26 2.37
N ALA A 127 -14.17 -4.07 1.83
CA ALA A 127 -13.00 -3.65 1.06
C ALA A 127 -12.76 -4.63 -0.10
N PRO A 128 -12.08 -4.22 -1.17
CA PRO A 128 -11.70 -5.12 -2.27
C PRO A 128 -10.90 -6.33 -1.77
N GLY A 129 -11.18 -7.49 -2.35
CA GLY A 129 -10.57 -8.78 -1.98
C GLY A 129 -9.95 -9.54 -3.14
N GLY A 130 -9.65 -8.86 -4.24
CA GLY A 130 -9.05 -9.41 -5.45
C GLY A 130 -8.17 -8.41 -6.18
N ALA A 131 -7.51 -8.86 -7.24
CA ALA A 131 -6.65 -8.05 -8.08
C ALA A 131 -6.71 -8.51 -9.53
N LEU A 132 -6.43 -7.63 -10.47
CA LEU A 132 -5.96 -8.01 -11.80
C LEU A 132 -4.50 -8.44 -11.70
N ALA A 133 -4.17 -9.59 -12.26
CA ALA A 133 -2.84 -10.17 -12.17
C ALA A 133 -2.32 -10.60 -13.56
N GLY A 134 -1.06 -10.32 -13.81
CA GLY A 134 -0.32 -10.68 -15.00
C GLY A 134 1.17 -10.87 -14.72
N THR A 135 1.95 -11.00 -15.78
CA THR A 135 3.39 -11.19 -15.68
C THR A 135 4.10 -10.36 -16.75
N ILE A 136 5.02 -9.52 -16.34
CA ILE A 136 5.92 -8.78 -17.21
C ILE A 136 7.08 -9.70 -17.58
N SER A 137 7.31 -9.91 -18.87
CA SER A 137 8.47 -10.65 -19.35
C SER A 137 9.67 -9.70 -19.45
N THR A 138 10.75 -10.01 -18.76
CA THR A 138 12.01 -9.26 -18.85
C THR A 138 13.19 -10.18 -19.19
N PRO A 139 14.31 -9.67 -19.69
CA PRO A 139 15.51 -10.49 -19.92
C PRO A 139 16.04 -11.17 -18.63
N ALA A 140 15.80 -10.56 -17.46
CA ALA A 140 16.18 -11.12 -16.15
C ALA A 140 15.20 -12.17 -15.63
N GLY A 141 14.05 -12.35 -16.30
CA GLY A 141 13.02 -13.30 -15.93
C GLY A 141 11.62 -12.65 -15.76
N PRO A 142 10.60 -13.47 -15.46
CA PRO A 142 9.22 -12.99 -15.32
C PRO A 142 9.03 -12.24 -13.99
N ILE A 143 8.37 -11.08 -14.06
CA ILE A 143 8.03 -10.25 -12.90
C ILE A 143 6.49 -10.25 -12.76
N PRO A 144 5.93 -10.78 -11.65
CA PRO A 144 4.51 -10.68 -11.38
C PRO A 144 4.05 -9.23 -11.26
N LEU A 145 2.88 -8.93 -11.82
CA LEU A 145 2.20 -7.64 -11.68
C LEU A 145 0.80 -7.88 -11.12
N ARG A 146 0.41 -7.12 -10.11
CA ARG A 146 -0.94 -7.14 -9.53
C ARG A 146 -1.45 -5.71 -9.40
N ILE A 147 -2.69 -5.48 -9.80
CA ILE A 147 -3.39 -4.19 -9.66
C ILE A 147 -4.64 -4.41 -8.84
N ILE A 148 -4.82 -3.62 -7.80
CA ILE A 148 -5.92 -3.70 -6.85
C ILE A 148 -6.74 -2.42 -6.96
N ASP A 149 -8.05 -2.58 -7.14
CA ASP A 149 -9.02 -1.50 -7.05
C ASP A 149 -9.14 -1.06 -5.57
N GLN A 150 -8.24 -0.20 -5.13
CA GLN A 150 -8.17 0.21 -3.72
C GLN A 150 -9.29 1.15 -3.35
N ASN A 151 -9.75 1.99 -4.27
CA ASN A 151 -10.83 2.95 -4.06
C ASN A 151 -12.25 2.32 -4.17
N GLY A 152 -12.35 1.01 -4.51
CA GLY A 152 -13.58 0.24 -4.48
C GLY A 152 -14.61 0.63 -5.55
N ASN A 153 -14.20 1.24 -6.65
CA ASN A 153 -15.12 1.71 -7.69
C ASN A 153 -15.32 0.71 -8.85
N GLY A 154 -14.68 -0.46 -8.78
CA GLY A 154 -14.75 -1.52 -9.80
C GLY A 154 -13.87 -1.32 -11.02
N ARG A 155 -13.01 -0.29 -11.01
CA ARG A 155 -12.00 -0.04 -12.03
C ARG A 155 -10.62 -0.42 -11.50
N PHE A 156 -9.65 -0.56 -12.40
CA PHE A 156 -8.28 -0.96 -12.04
C PHE A 156 -7.27 -0.10 -12.80
N ASN A 157 -7.60 1.16 -13.05
CA ASN A 157 -6.76 2.08 -13.82
C ASN A 157 -6.73 3.51 -13.25
N ASP A 158 -7.17 3.68 -12.01
CA ASP A 158 -7.19 4.98 -11.34
C ASP A 158 -5.80 5.29 -10.75
N VAL A 159 -4.92 5.86 -11.58
CA VAL A 159 -3.55 6.22 -11.20
C VAL A 159 -3.54 7.13 -9.96
N GLY A 160 -2.67 6.81 -9.00
CA GLY A 160 -2.55 7.52 -7.72
C GLY A 160 -3.67 7.22 -6.71
N SER A 161 -4.68 6.39 -7.06
CA SER A 161 -5.78 6.01 -6.18
C SER A 161 -5.86 4.50 -5.97
N ASP A 162 -5.74 3.73 -7.04
CA ASP A 162 -5.61 2.27 -6.96
C ASP A 162 -4.24 1.87 -6.42
N ALA A 163 -4.07 0.60 -6.14
CA ALA A 163 -2.80 0.06 -5.68
C ALA A 163 -2.22 -0.96 -6.67
N MET A 164 -0.89 -1.10 -6.66
CA MET A 164 -0.20 -2.09 -7.46
C MET A 164 0.96 -2.74 -6.72
N ILE A 165 1.29 -3.96 -7.12
CA ILE A 165 2.48 -4.67 -6.67
C ILE A 165 3.25 -5.13 -7.89
N VAL A 166 4.52 -4.76 -7.96
CA VAL A 166 5.49 -5.24 -8.95
C VAL A 166 6.43 -6.21 -8.26
N GLY A 167 6.42 -7.47 -8.69
CA GLY A 167 7.18 -8.54 -8.02
C GLY A 167 6.34 -9.43 -7.11
N THR A 168 7.02 -10.19 -6.25
CA THR A 168 6.42 -11.25 -5.41
C THR A 168 5.98 -10.78 -4.02
N GLY A 169 6.34 -9.55 -3.61
CA GLY A 169 6.01 -8.99 -2.30
C GLY A 169 4.51 -8.90 -2.01
N ASP A 170 4.16 -8.48 -0.81
CA ASP A 170 2.79 -8.24 -0.36
C ASP A 170 2.52 -6.79 0.04
N HIS A 171 3.53 -5.92 -0.04
CA HIS A 171 3.36 -4.47 0.13
C HIS A 171 3.05 -3.84 -1.23
N ALA A 172 1.96 -3.11 -1.29
CA ALA A 172 1.55 -2.40 -2.48
C ALA A 172 1.98 -0.93 -2.43
N MET A 173 2.26 -0.37 -3.58
CA MET A 173 2.36 1.07 -3.80
C MET A 173 1.07 1.58 -4.47
N LEU A 174 0.90 2.89 -4.60
CA LEU A 174 -0.21 3.41 -5.40
C LEU A 174 0.02 3.10 -6.89
N LEU A 175 -1.08 2.96 -7.64
CA LEU A 175 -1.02 2.73 -9.08
C LEU A 175 -0.27 3.88 -9.75
N SER A 176 0.77 3.57 -10.52
CA SER A 176 1.77 4.51 -10.99
C SER A 176 1.90 4.50 -12.51
N LYS A 177 2.15 5.65 -13.11
CA LYS A 177 2.54 5.78 -14.52
C LYS A 177 3.96 5.30 -14.80
N THR A 178 4.74 5.00 -13.77
CA THR A 178 6.09 4.44 -13.92
C THR A 178 6.33 3.33 -12.92
N ILE A 179 7.05 2.30 -13.34
CA ILE A 179 7.44 1.16 -12.51
C ILE A 179 8.89 0.75 -12.79
N PHE A 180 9.48 0.02 -11.86
CA PHE A 180 10.66 -0.79 -12.15
C PHE A 180 10.25 -2.13 -12.73
N ALA A 181 10.72 -2.44 -13.94
CA ALA A 181 10.64 -3.77 -14.53
C ALA A 181 12.08 -4.29 -14.76
N GLY A 182 12.58 -5.07 -13.82
CA GLY A 182 14.02 -5.37 -13.70
C GLY A 182 14.80 -4.14 -13.27
N ASP A 183 15.91 -3.84 -13.95
CA ASP A 183 16.79 -2.71 -13.61
C ASP A 183 16.40 -1.41 -14.33
N HIS A 184 15.26 -1.40 -15.04
CA HIS A 184 14.86 -0.29 -15.89
C HIS A 184 13.55 0.34 -15.41
N LEU A 185 13.54 1.68 -15.45
CA LEU A 185 12.32 2.46 -15.23
C LEU A 185 11.49 2.44 -16.53
N GLN A 186 10.21 2.06 -16.40
CA GLN A 186 9.28 1.92 -17.51
C GLN A 186 8.09 2.84 -17.30
N THR A 187 7.60 3.45 -18.38
CA THR A 187 6.29 4.10 -18.43
C THR A 187 5.21 3.03 -18.59
N VAL A 188 4.07 3.23 -17.93
CA VAL A 188 2.93 2.30 -17.95
C VAL A 188 1.72 3.01 -18.51
N ASP A 189 1.15 2.46 -19.58
CA ASP A 189 -0.15 2.84 -20.11
C ASP A 189 -1.18 1.75 -19.80
N TYR A 190 -2.31 2.17 -19.24
CA TYR A 190 -3.40 1.28 -18.82
C TYR A 190 -4.50 1.31 -19.85
N ALA A 191 -5.01 0.13 -20.24
CA ALA A 191 -6.24 0.04 -21.03
C ALA A 191 -7.44 0.60 -20.23
N ASP A 192 -8.45 1.12 -20.91
CA ASP A 192 -9.63 1.76 -20.29
C ASP A 192 -10.36 0.88 -19.27
N ASN A 193 -10.32 -0.44 -19.47
CA ASN A 193 -10.91 -1.43 -18.56
C ASN A 193 -9.92 -2.01 -17.54
N GLY A 194 -8.67 -1.53 -17.51
CA GLY A 194 -7.60 -2.00 -16.65
C GLY A 194 -7.08 -3.42 -16.94
N THR A 195 -7.62 -4.13 -17.95
CA THR A 195 -7.27 -5.55 -18.19
C THR A 195 -5.99 -5.77 -18.99
N ALA A 196 -5.33 -4.71 -19.42
CA ALA A 196 -4.02 -4.76 -20.05
C ALA A 196 -3.21 -3.54 -19.69
N VAL A 197 -1.89 -3.70 -19.69
CA VAL A 197 -0.94 -2.61 -19.57
C VAL A 197 0.10 -2.70 -20.68
N THR A 198 0.56 -1.54 -21.15
CA THR A 198 1.66 -1.43 -22.10
C THR A 198 2.82 -0.73 -21.42
N LEU A 199 4.01 -1.32 -21.49
CA LEU A 199 5.24 -0.80 -20.92
C LEU A 199 6.13 -0.29 -22.02
N THR A 200 6.69 0.91 -21.85
CA THR A 200 7.71 1.53 -22.70
C THR A 200 8.84 2.06 -21.85
N GLY A 201 10.03 2.22 -22.40
CA GLY A 201 11.14 2.83 -21.66
C GLY A 201 10.79 4.23 -21.17
N TYR A 202 11.13 4.55 -19.92
CA TYR A 202 10.96 5.90 -19.39
C TYR A 202 12.13 6.78 -19.84
N ASP A 203 11.85 7.87 -20.52
CA ASP A 203 12.80 8.83 -21.10
C ASP A 203 12.87 10.18 -20.37
N GLY A 204 12.02 10.39 -19.36
CA GLY A 204 11.97 11.63 -18.60
C GLY A 204 13.14 11.81 -17.63
N PRO A 205 13.24 12.99 -16.98
CA PRO A 205 14.27 13.28 -16.00
C PRO A 205 14.13 12.37 -14.77
N THR A 206 15.29 11.85 -14.31
CA THR A 206 15.34 10.97 -13.13
C THR A 206 16.18 11.55 -12.01
N ALA A 207 15.84 11.20 -10.78
CA ALA A 207 16.61 11.47 -9.58
C ALA A 207 16.94 10.15 -8.86
N ARG A 208 17.86 10.21 -7.88
CA ARG A 208 18.17 9.07 -7.01
C ARG A 208 17.74 9.36 -5.59
N ILE A 209 17.09 8.39 -4.97
CA ILE A 209 16.70 8.40 -3.56
C ILE A 209 17.25 7.16 -2.86
N ASP A 210 17.75 7.34 -1.64
CA ASP A 210 18.18 6.29 -0.74
C ASP A 210 17.48 6.46 0.60
N MET A 211 16.54 5.56 0.90
CA MET A 211 15.74 5.58 2.12
C MET A 211 16.27 4.63 3.18
N SER A 212 16.95 3.56 2.78
CA SER A 212 17.36 2.48 3.67
C SER A 212 18.67 2.75 4.39
N THR A 213 19.69 3.26 3.70
CA THR A 213 21.05 3.42 4.24
C THR A 213 21.12 4.40 5.41
N SER A 214 20.29 5.44 5.42
CA SER A 214 20.25 6.46 6.47
C SER A 214 19.11 6.29 7.48
N PHE A 215 18.40 5.16 7.42
CA PHE A 215 17.34 4.85 8.37
C PHE A 215 17.92 4.40 9.72
N ASN A 216 17.82 5.23 10.72
CA ASN A 216 18.36 4.94 12.07
C ASN A 216 17.34 4.17 12.91
N SER A 217 17.35 2.84 12.85
CA SER A 217 16.49 1.98 13.66
C SER A 217 17.10 0.59 13.84
N LYS A 218 16.70 -0.11 14.91
CA LYS A 218 16.93 -1.56 15.05
C LYS A 218 15.93 -2.39 14.25
N ALA A 219 14.79 -1.81 13.89
CA ALA A 219 13.80 -2.43 13.05
C ALA A 219 14.22 -2.34 11.57
N VAL A 220 13.82 -3.33 10.80
CA VAL A 220 14.02 -3.37 9.35
C VAL A 220 12.89 -2.58 8.68
N LEU A 221 13.24 -1.75 7.71
CA LEU A 221 12.28 -1.09 6.85
C LEU A 221 11.74 -2.12 5.84
N LEU A 222 10.50 -2.54 6.02
CA LEU A 222 9.85 -3.54 5.17
C LEU A 222 9.23 -2.90 3.92
N SER A 223 8.73 -1.69 4.05
CA SER A 223 8.11 -0.91 2.99
C SER A 223 8.18 0.58 3.33
N SER A 224 8.34 1.42 2.31
CA SER A 224 8.16 2.87 2.38
C SER A 224 7.67 3.35 1.03
N VAL A 225 6.39 3.63 0.95
CA VAL A 225 5.74 4.05 -0.30
C VAL A 225 5.79 5.56 -0.40
N ILE A 226 6.43 6.04 -1.46
CA ILE A 226 6.44 7.44 -1.84
C ILE A 226 5.51 7.67 -3.03
N VAL A 227 4.93 8.87 -3.11
CA VAL A 227 4.10 9.31 -4.23
C VAL A 227 4.50 10.73 -4.64
N SER A 228 4.53 11.00 -5.96
CA SER A 228 4.74 12.35 -6.48
C SER A 228 3.55 13.27 -6.15
N GLU A 229 3.80 14.58 -6.10
CA GLU A 229 2.78 15.59 -5.78
C GLU A 229 1.58 15.51 -6.72
N ASP A 230 1.81 15.27 -8.01
CA ASP A 230 0.77 15.07 -9.03
C ASP A 230 0.12 13.67 -8.98
N ARG A 231 0.58 12.80 -8.08
CA ARG A 231 0.16 11.41 -7.89
C ARG A 231 0.33 10.50 -9.13
N GLN A 232 1.13 10.91 -10.11
CA GLN A 232 1.37 10.10 -11.31
C GLN A 232 2.44 9.03 -11.07
N HIS A 233 3.33 9.22 -10.10
CA HIS A 233 4.45 8.32 -9.83
C HIS A 233 4.42 7.85 -8.38
N SER A 234 4.47 6.55 -8.18
CA SER A 234 4.54 5.94 -6.84
C SER A 234 5.51 4.76 -6.84
N PHE A 235 6.26 4.62 -5.75
CA PHE A 235 7.26 3.56 -5.59
C PHE A 235 7.31 3.09 -4.14
N ASP A 236 7.43 1.77 -3.94
CA ASP A 236 7.89 1.24 -2.66
C ASP A 236 9.42 1.19 -2.66
N VAL A 237 10.04 2.13 -1.99
CA VAL A 237 11.50 2.29 -1.94
C VAL A 237 12.09 1.79 -0.62
N GLY A 238 11.26 1.32 0.32
CA GLY A 238 11.70 0.94 1.66
C GLY A 238 12.51 -0.35 1.71
N ALA A 239 12.11 -1.34 0.93
CA ALA A 239 12.77 -2.65 0.91
C ALA A 239 14.00 -2.72 -0.03
N ILE A 240 14.35 -1.62 -0.68
CA ILE A 240 15.46 -1.57 -1.64
C ILE A 240 16.73 -1.13 -0.92
N ASP A 241 17.76 -1.97 -0.96
CA ASP A 241 19.07 -1.60 -0.44
C ASP A 241 19.77 -0.59 -1.34
N GLY A 242 20.20 0.53 -0.74
CA GLY A 242 20.90 1.59 -1.45
C GLY A 242 20.00 2.51 -2.25
N SER A 243 20.56 3.14 -3.29
CA SER A 243 19.84 4.17 -4.04
C SER A 243 19.10 3.62 -5.24
N VAL A 244 17.87 4.09 -5.43
CA VAL A 244 17.00 3.75 -6.56
C VAL A 244 16.74 4.98 -7.43
N LYS A 245 16.58 4.79 -8.73
CA LYS A 245 16.19 5.87 -9.66
C LYS A 245 14.67 5.98 -9.68
N VAL A 246 14.15 7.20 -9.59
CA VAL A 246 12.74 7.53 -9.77
C VAL A 246 12.62 8.76 -10.68
N PRO A 247 11.47 9.06 -11.29
CA PRO A 247 11.25 10.34 -11.94
C PRO A 247 11.60 11.50 -11.01
N ALA A 248 12.26 12.54 -11.54
CA ALA A 248 12.55 13.74 -10.76
C ALA A 248 11.26 14.48 -10.41
N GLY A 249 11.16 15.03 -9.20
CA GLY A 249 9.95 15.74 -8.73
C GLY A 249 9.87 15.81 -7.22
N THR A 250 8.77 16.35 -6.73
CA THR A 250 8.43 16.44 -5.31
C THR A 250 7.63 15.22 -4.88
N TYR A 251 8.04 14.56 -3.80
CA TYR A 251 7.41 13.33 -3.29
C TYR A 251 7.04 13.45 -1.82
N THR A 252 6.03 12.69 -1.41
CA THR A 252 5.67 12.49 0.00
C THR A 252 5.57 11.00 0.32
N ILE A 253 5.82 10.61 1.58
CA ILE A 253 5.53 9.26 2.06
C ILE A 253 4.02 9.13 2.27
N VAL A 254 3.40 8.10 1.71
CA VAL A 254 1.97 7.81 1.89
C VAL A 254 1.72 6.61 2.78
N GLY A 255 2.73 5.82 3.05
CA GLY A 255 2.64 4.67 3.94
C GLY A 255 3.95 3.90 3.97
N GLY A 256 4.10 3.04 4.95
CA GLY A 256 5.23 2.13 5.08
C GLY A 256 5.09 1.24 6.30
N GLN A 257 6.00 0.30 6.44
CA GLN A 257 5.99 -0.63 7.56
C GLN A 257 7.40 -0.95 8.03
N LEU A 258 7.60 -0.97 9.34
CA LEU A 258 8.78 -1.52 9.99
C LEU A 258 8.50 -2.89 10.59
N GLY A 259 9.55 -3.71 10.65
CA GLY A 259 9.52 -5.01 11.31
C GLY A 259 10.69 -5.24 12.27
N LEU A 260 10.41 -5.78 13.45
CA LEU A 260 11.41 -6.26 14.39
C LEU A 260 10.92 -7.58 15.01
N GLY A 261 11.46 -8.70 14.54
CA GLY A 261 10.90 -10.01 14.85
C GLY A 261 9.43 -10.08 14.43
N ASN A 262 8.54 -10.35 15.40
CA ASN A 262 7.09 -10.40 15.16
C ASN A 262 6.41 -9.02 15.30
N HIS A 263 7.15 -7.99 15.69
CA HIS A 263 6.57 -6.65 15.83
C HIS A 263 6.49 -5.94 14.49
N ARG A 264 5.40 -5.22 14.30
CA ARG A 264 5.14 -4.36 13.14
C ARG A 264 4.69 -2.99 13.61
N VAL A 265 5.07 -1.97 12.86
CA VAL A 265 4.59 -0.60 13.05
C VAL A 265 4.41 0.06 11.70
N GLN A 266 3.36 0.84 11.56
CA GLN A 266 3.07 1.58 10.35
C GLN A 266 3.79 2.93 10.37
N ILE A 267 4.21 3.37 9.19
CA ILE A 267 4.82 4.68 8.96
C ILE A 267 3.87 5.52 8.10
N SER A 268 3.75 6.79 8.43
CA SER A 268 3.12 7.81 7.59
C SER A 268 3.99 9.06 7.53
N ALA A 269 3.66 10.00 6.62
CA ALA A 269 4.41 11.25 6.49
C ALA A 269 4.46 12.06 7.80
N GLY A 270 3.38 12.04 8.60
CA GLY A 270 3.33 12.83 9.82
C GLY A 270 3.56 14.30 9.55
N ARG A 271 4.72 14.83 10.02
CA ARG A 271 5.16 16.22 9.85
C ARG A 271 6.33 16.36 8.87
N MET A 272 6.67 15.30 8.16
CA MET A 272 7.75 15.34 7.18
C MET A 272 7.49 16.37 6.11
N ALA A 273 8.53 17.16 5.79
CA ALA A 273 8.50 17.97 4.59
C ALA A 273 8.50 17.08 3.32
N PRO A 274 7.88 17.54 2.23
CA PRO A 274 8.01 16.88 0.94
C PRO A 274 9.47 16.72 0.52
N LEU A 275 9.76 15.65 -0.21
CA LEU A 275 11.10 15.28 -0.68
C LEU A 275 11.33 15.86 -2.07
N GLU A 276 12.20 16.83 -2.19
CA GLU A 276 12.63 17.38 -3.48
C GLU A 276 13.70 16.48 -4.12
N LEU A 277 13.32 15.69 -5.12
CA LEU A 277 14.18 14.77 -5.82
C LEU A 277 14.65 15.39 -7.15
N THR A 278 15.93 15.70 -7.25
CA THR A 278 16.53 16.33 -8.43
C THR A 278 17.62 15.46 -9.04
N ALA A 279 17.87 15.66 -10.34
CA ALA A 279 18.93 14.91 -11.05
C ALA A 279 20.36 15.24 -10.58
N ALA A 280 20.54 16.37 -9.86
CA ALA A 280 21.86 16.89 -9.51
C ALA A 280 22.61 16.03 -8.49
N ARG A 281 21.90 15.35 -7.59
CA ARG A 281 22.49 14.50 -6.54
C ARG A 281 21.54 13.43 -6.06
N ALA A 282 22.09 12.34 -5.50
CA ALA A 282 21.29 11.38 -4.74
C ALA A 282 20.79 12.05 -3.45
N THR A 283 19.50 11.96 -3.19
CA THR A 283 18.90 12.45 -1.97
C THR A 283 19.04 11.39 -0.90
N GLN A 284 19.85 11.69 0.12
CA GLN A 284 19.92 10.88 1.35
C GLN A 284 18.93 11.45 2.35
N PHE A 285 18.20 10.57 2.96
CA PHE A 285 17.13 10.91 3.86
C PHE A 285 17.47 10.45 5.28
N ASN A 286 17.75 11.39 6.19
CA ASN A 286 18.14 11.08 7.57
C ASN A 286 16.90 11.04 8.47
N TRP A 287 16.39 9.85 8.73
CA TRP A 287 15.15 9.58 9.40
C TRP A 287 15.22 8.37 10.35
N GLY A 288 14.13 8.02 11.01
CA GLY A 288 14.11 6.98 12.03
C GLY A 288 14.30 7.56 13.43
N GLY A 289 15.04 6.84 14.26
CA GLY A 289 15.28 7.27 15.65
C GLY A 289 16.24 8.46 15.82
N PRO A 290 16.18 9.13 16.97
CA PRO A 290 15.32 8.81 18.10
C PRO A 290 13.86 9.11 17.81
N VAL A 291 12.95 8.30 18.37
CA VAL A 291 11.50 8.55 18.30
C VAL A 291 11.12 9.43 19.49
N GLU A 292 10.42 10.51 19.20
CA GLU A 292 9.87 11.44 20.18
C GLU A 292 8.36 11.20 20.32
N SER A 293 7.88 11.25 21.57
CA SER A 293 6.45 11.16 21.85
C SER A 293 5.88 12.53 22.15
N GLU A 294 4.79 12.88 21.53
CA GLU A 294 4.00 14.06 21.85
C GLU A 294 2.63 13.64 22.36
N PHE A 295 2.08 14.42 23.26
CA PHE A 295 0.77 14.16 23.82
C PHE A 295 0.03 15.45 24.16
N GLN A 296 -1.28 15.40 24.14
CA GLN A 296 -2.13 16.47 24.64
C GLN A 296 -2.74 16.07 25.98
N PHE A 297 -2.91 17.07 26.83
CA PHE A 297 -3.59 16.90 28.11
C PHE A 297 -4.50 18.09 28.40
N THR A 298 -5.52 17.86 29.21
CA THR A 298 -6.39 18.91 29.73
C THR A 298 -6.19 19.05 31.23
N ARG A 299 -6.30 20.28 31.73
CA ARG A 299 -6.29 20.56 33.19
C ARG A 299 -7.72 20.86 33.61
N LEU A 300 -8.20 20.14 34.61
CA LEU A 300 -9.54 20.33 35.16
C LEU A 300 -9.47 20.23 36.67
N GLY A 301 -9.71 21.36 37.39
CA GLY A 301 -9.78 21.38 38.84
C GLY A 301 -8.58 20.77 39.58
N GLY A 302 -7.35 21.08 39.16
CA GLY A 302 -6.11 20.56 39.78
C GLY A 302 -5.74 19.13 39.35
N LYS A 303 -6.50 18.53 38.42
CA LYS A 303 -6.21 17.22 37.80
C LYS A 303 -5.71 17.42 36.37
N VAL A 304 -4.87 16.48 35.91
CA VAL A 304 -4.42 16.39 34.51
C VAL A 304 -5.07 15.15 33.90
N GLN A 305 -5.71 15.33 32.77
CA GLN A 305 -6.38 14.25 32.05
C GLN A 305 -5.66 14.02 30.70
N PHE A 306 -5.32 12.77 30.43
CA PHE A 306 -4.74 12.29 29.17
C PHE A 306 -5.72 11.38 28.44
N SER A 307 -5.67 11.41 27.10
CA SER A 307 -6.35 10.42 26.24
C SER A 307 -5.31 9.64 25.47
N PRO A 308 -5.44 8.29 25.34
CA PRO A 308 -4.59 7.48 24.46
C PRO A 308 -4.61 7.95 23.02
N ASP A 309 -5.75 8.46 22.56
CA ASP A 309 -5.94 8.94 21.18
C ASP A 309 -5.18 10.23 20.88
N HIS A 310 -4.65 10.88 21.92
CA HIS A 310 -3.88 12.12 21.81
C HIS A 310 -2.40 11.91 22.15
N ILE A 311 -1.84 10.78 21.73
CA ILE A 311 -0.41 10.47 21.83
C ILE A 311 0.10 10.16 20.41
N TRP A 312 1.14 10.86 20.00
CA TRP A 312 1.77 10.69 18.71
C TRP A 312 3.24 10.36 18.90
N TYR A 313 3.79 9.58 17.96
CA TYR A 313 5.20 9.19 17.93
C TYR A 313 5.80 9.63 16.62
N TYR A 314 6.82 10.48 16.70
CA TYR A 314 7.49 11.04 15.52
C TYR A 314 8.95 10.62 15.49
N GLY A 315 9.45 10.31 14.33
CA GLY A 315 10.86 10.11 14.10
C GLY A 315 11.60 11.40 13.77
N LYS A 316 12.90 11.27 13.51
CA LYS A 316 13.82 12.40 13.34
C LYS A 316 13.45 13.35 12.20
N ALA A 317 12.87 12.87 11.12
CA ALA A 317 12.43 13.69 10.01
C ALA A 317 10.98 14.16 10.14
N GLY A 318 10.28 13.79 11.21
CA GLY A 318 8.88 14.11 11.44
C GLY A 318 7.92 13.04 10.94
N GLU A 319 8.42 11.91 10.42
CA GLU A 319 7.59 10.76 10.11
C GLU A 319 6.86 10.26 11.35
N GLN A 320 5.62 9.79 11.17
CA GLN A 320 4.78 9.32 12.27
C GLN A 320 4.71 7.80 12.31
N TYR A 321 4.77 7.25 13.53
CA TYR A 321 4.64 5.82 13.79
C TYR A 321 3.32 5.51 14.46
N THR A 322 2.56 4.57 13.86
CA THR A 322 1.22 4.15 14.31
C THR A 322 1.03 2.64 14.15
N GLY A 323 -0.13 2.12 14.55
CA GLY A 323 -0.50 0.73 14.24
C GLY A 323 0.46 -0.31 14.78
N TRP A 324 0.90 -0.17 16.04
CA TRP A 324 1.81 -1.11 16.69
C TRP A 324 1.18 -2.49 16.82
N HIS A 325 1.82 -3.52 16.28
CA HIS A 325 1.36 -4.90 16.39
C HIS A 325 2.52 -5.85 16.77
N PRO A 326 2.40 -6.71 17.80
CA PRO A 326 1.33 -6.67 18.81
C PRO A 326 1.32 -5.34 19.56
N VAL A 327 0.18 -4.98 20.12
CA VAL A 327 0.06 -3.77 20.92
C VAL A 327 1.08 -3.80 22.05
N GLY A 328 1.87 -2.74 22.18
CA GLY A 328 2.91 -2.62 23.19
C GLY A 328 2.36 -2.48 24.62
N LYS A 329 3.26 -2.36 25.58
CA LYS A 329 2.86 -1.98 26.95
C LYS A 329 2.27 -0.58 26.94
N SER A 330 1.27 -0.36 27.80
CA SER A 330 0.67 0.96 27.97
C SER A 330 1.73 2.00 28.36
N PRO A 331 1.67 3.21 27.79
CA PRO A 331 2.57 4.29 28.16
C PRO A 331 2.45 4.64 29.63
N GLU A 332 3.59 4.91 30.25
CA GLU A 332 3.69 5.45 31.62
C GLU A 332 3.95 6.95 31.53
N PHE A 333 3.13 7.74 32.22
CA PHE A 333 3.30 9.18 32.37
C PHE A 333 3.80 9.50 33.76
N LYS A 334 4.79 10.37 33.84
CA LYS A 334 5.32 10.90 35.11
C LYS A 334 5.09 12.39 35.16
N VAL A 335 4.49 12.84 36.25
CA VAL A 335 4.42 14.27 36.59
C VAL A 335 5.63 14.58 37.44
N LEU A 336 6.46 15.50 37.00
CA LEU A 336 7.68 15.90 37.67
C LEU A 336 7.52 17.33 38.23
N ASP A 337 8.09 17.58 39.36
CA ASP A 337 8.33 18.95 39.82
C ASP A 337 9.35 19.62 38.89
N ALA A 338 8.99 20.77 38.34
CA ALA A 338 9.79 21.43 37.30
C ALA A 338 11.15 21.94 37.79
N ASN A 339 11.28 22.20 39.11
CA ASN A 339 12.52 22.76 39.71
C ASN A 339 13.44 21.64 40.18
N THR A 340 12.88 20.60 40.78
CA THR A 340 13.64 19.54 41.47
C THR A 340 13.77 18.26 40.66
N GLY A 341 12.92 18.06 39.62
CA GLY A 341 12.85 16.81 38.86
C GLY A 341 12.24 15.63 39.64
N VAL A 342 11.75 15.88 40.87
CA VAL A 342 11.14 14.83 41.69
C VAL A 342 9.84 14.36 41.05
N VAL A 343 9.63 13.04 40.96
CA VAL A 343 8.38 12.44 40.49
C VAL A 343 7.29 12.71 41.52
N LEU A 344 6.28 13.46 41.15
CA LEU A 344 5.13 13.79 41.97
C LEU A 344 4.04 12.73 41.83
N GLU A 345 3.86 12.20 40.64
CA GLU A 345 2.83 11.17 40.35
C GLU A 345 3.22 10.35 39.13
N VAL A 346 2.74 9.10 39.09
CA VAL A 346 2.89 8.18 37.98
C VAL A 346 1.51 7.69 37.55
N ALA A 347 1.19 7.80 36.29
CA ALA A 347 -0.04 7.26 35.67
C ALA A 347 0.30 6.30 34.53
N ILE A 348 -0.37 5.16 34.50
CA ILE A 348 -0.30 4.22 33.39
C ILE A 348 -1.65 4.28 32.67
N LEU A 349 -1.64 4.53 31.37
CA LEU A 349 -2.88 4.46 30.59
C LEU A 349 -3.41 3.03 30.63
N PRO A 350 -4.73 2.85 30.85
CA PRO A 350 -5.32 1.54 30.73
C PRO A 350 -5.02 1.02 29.32
N GLY A 351 -4.45 -0.17 29.24
CA GLY A 351 -4.21 -0.82 27.95
C GLY A 351 -5.54 -0.99 27.20
N SER A 352 -5.53 -0.76 25.90
CA SER A 352 -6.62 -1.24 25.06
C SER A 352 -6.57 -2.78 25.12
N CYS A 353 -7.53 -3.34 25.84
CA CYS A 353 -7.73 -4.79 25.86
C CYS A 353 -8.29 -5.27 24.52
#